data_f3f005230432cd28ba31492a71b3526e
#
_entry.id   f3f005230432cd28ba31492a71b3526e
#
_cell.length_a   1.000
_cell.length_b   1.000
_cell.length_c   1.000
_cell.angle_alpha   90.00
_cell.angle_beta   90.00
_cell.angle_gamma   90.00
#
_symmetry.space_group_name_H-M   'P 1'
#
loop_
_entity.id
_entity.type
_entity.pdbx_description
1 polymer ?
#
loop_
_entity_poly.entity_id
_entity_poly.type
_entity_poly.pdbx_seq_one_letter_code
_entity_poly.pdbx_strand_id
1 'polypeptide(L)'
;VGKRILIISYFFAPQNAMGAVRPTKLAKYLSRMGHEVTVLCGPGMNDRRDPTLARDLAALREVHVREWNPLRDRRPRPTTPAAATQPSAAAPRGGALHAARDAAYRWLRWQADRSFRRRAVAALDGLTGTYDVVFSTYAPWSVHEIAREAKRRGLARRWIADFRDEVGTAFAWQKGKKARYLRMLRREADVLCAASQGFLEMMGFENVGRVLSNGFDREDLPPAEAAPARTGRLRVVYCGMLSMGRKGVGDRDLTPMFRALGALIKRGQLARSQVALVYAGGESALMQRQAAACGMGDLVEDHGLVSREESIALQRGADVLLMASWHMAAQRGILTGKLFEYMMMEKPIVCCMSGDLPGSGVKRVLEETGMGLCVEQAAGAADESALDAYMTDLAYRWKQGKPLLESKHPDEVETYAYPALAARLAGWMER
;
A
#
# COMPACT_ATOMS: atom_id res chain seq x y z
N VAL A 1 20.51 -15.89 19.45
CA VAL A 1 21.39 -16.35 18.37
C VAL A 1 20.79 -15.94 17.04
N GLY A 2 21.58 -15.28 16.18
CA GLY A 2 21.13 -14.88 14.84
C GLY A 2 20.72 -16.10 14.01
N LYS A 3 19.60 -15.99 13.28
CA LYS A 3 19.11 -17.02 12.36
C LYS A 3 19.56 -16.74 10.93
N ARG A 4 19.67 -17.79 10.11
CA ARG A 4 19.85 -17.65 8.66
C ARG A 4 18.47 -17.65 8.00
N ILE A 5 18.15 -16.55 7.31
CA ILE A 5 16.82 -16.31 6.71
C ILE A 5 16.96 -16.17 5.20
N LEU A 6 16.17 -16.94 4.44
CA LEU A 6 16.02 -16.78 3.01
C LEU A 6 14.71 -16.06 2.70
N ILE A 7 14.78 -14.85 2.16
CA ILE A 7 13.60 -14.12 1.68
C ILE A 7 13.43 -14.36 0.18
N ILE A 8 12.25 -14.81 -0.23
CA ILE A 8 11.89 -14.97 -1.65
C ILE A 8 10.80 -13.95 -2.00
N SER A 9 11.17 -12.99 -2.83
CA SER A 9 10.27 -11.94 -3.29
C SER A 9 10.52 -11.63 -4.76
N TYR A 10 9.45 -11.43 -5.55
CA TYR A 10 9.62 -10.99 -6.93
C TYR A 10 10.02 -9.52 -7.01
N PHE A 11 9.44 -8.69 -6.13
CA PHE A 11 9.74 -7.27 -6.01
C PHE A 11 10.65 -7.05 -4.80
N PHE A 12 11.76 -6.38 -5.03
CA PHE A 12 12.70 -6.04 -3.97
C PHE A 12 13.45 -4.74 -4.33
N ALA A 13 14.08 -4.09 -3.33
CA ALA A 13 14.93 -2.94 -3.58
C ALA A 13 16.00 -3.27 -4.65
N PRO A 14 16.46 -2.29 -5.42
CA PRO A 14 16.10 -0.88 -5.40
C PRO A 14 14.91 -0.52 -6.31
N GLN A 15 14.03 -1.46 -6.61
CA GLN A 15 12.89 -1.24 -7.50
C GLN A 15 11.90 -0.22 -6.92
N ASN A 16 11.55 0.80 -7.68
CA ASN A 16 10.46 1.70 -7.32
C ASN A 16 9.10 1.02 -7.59
N ALA A 17 8.68 0.21 -6.65
CA ALA A 17 7.40 -0.49 -6.66
C ALA A 17 6.91 -0.69 -5.23
N MET A 18 5.62 -0.43 -4.98
CA MET A 18 5.01 -0.66 -3.66
C MET A 18 5.25 -2.07 -3.13
N GLY A 19 5.35 -3.04 -4.06
CA GLY A 19 5.66 -4.42 -3.71
C GLY A 19 7.08 -4.67 -3.19
N ALA A 20 8.01 -3.76 -3.45
CA ALA A 20 9.38 -3.87 -2.98
C ALA A 20 9.56 -3.35 -1.55
N VAL A 21 8.73 -2.39 -1.11
CA VAL A 21 8.89 -1.72 0.19
C VAL A 21 8.88 -2.73 1.33
N ARG A 22 7.81 -3.51 1.46
CA ARG A 22 7.62 -4.45 2.56
C ARG A 22 8.74 -5.48 2.71
N PRO A 23 9.11 -6.27 1.69
CA PRO A 23 10.19 -7.24 1.84
C PRO A 23 11.54 -6.59 2.12
N THR A 24 11.81 -5.42 1.56
CA THR A 24 13.06 -4.68 1.79
C THR A 24 13.14 -4.21 3.24
N LYS A 25 12.09 -3.59 3.76
CA LYS A 25 12.06 -3.10 5.14
C LYS A 25 12.14 -4.24 6.16
N LEU A 26 11.42 -5.34 5.92
CA LEU A 26 11.55 -6.53 6.77
C LEU A 26 12.97 -7.10 6.74
N ALA A 27 13.59 -7.21 5.56
CA ALA A 27 14.97 -7.66 5.42
C ALA A 27 15.97 -6.76 6.18
N LYS A 28 15.83 -5.42 6.03
CA LYS A 28 16.62 -4.42 6.74
C LYS A 28 16.58 -4.64 8.25
N TYR A 29 15.39 -4.70 8.82
CA TYR A 29 15.26 -4.77 10.28
C TYR A 29 15.58 -6.15 10.84
N LEU A 30 15.31 -7.24 10.12
CA LEU A 30 15.77 -8.57 10.50
C LEU A 30 17.32 -8.64 10.50
N SER A 31 17.98 -8.04 9.52
CA SER A 31 19.46 -7.95 9.50
C SER A 31 19.99 -7.13 10.68
N ARG A 32 19.35 -6.00 11.01
CA ARG A 32 19.71 -5.17 12.18
C ARG A 32 19.49 -5.90 13.52
N MET A 33 18.60 -6.87 13.57
CA MET A 33 18.39 -7.74 14.72
C MET A 33 19.46 -8.85 14.85
N GLY A 34 20.46 -8.87 13.95
CA GLY A 34 21.56 -9.84 13.98
C GLY A 34 21.26 -11.15 13.23
N HIS A 35 20.23 -11.19 12.37
CA HIS A 35 19.98 -12.32 11.49
C HIS A 35 20.80 -12.22 10.20
N GLU A 36 21.28 -13.36 9.68
CA GLU A 36 21.89 -13.45 8.35
C GLU A 36 20.79 -13.55 7.29
N VAL A 37 20.55 -12.47 6.55
CA VAL A 37 19.47 -12.38 5.56
C VAL A 37 20.03 -12.52 4.14
N THR A 38 19.55 -13.54 3.42
CA THR A 38 19.76 -13.71 1.98
C THR A 38 18.44 -13.46 1.25
N VAL A 39 18.46 -12.67 0.19
CA VAL A 39 17.27 -12.36 -0.60
C VAL A 39 17.40 -12.92 -2.01
N LEU A 40 16.48 -13.80 -2.40
CA LEU A 40 16.30 -14.24 -3.77
C LEU A 40 15.17 -13.46 -4.41
N CYS A 41 15.49 -12.60 -5.37
CA CYS A 41 14.51 -11.67 -5.93
C CYS A 41 14.48 -11.69 -7.47
N GLY A 42 13.33 -11.27 -8.00
CA GLY A 42 13.12 -11.10 -9.43
C GLY A 42 13.65 -9.74 -9.93
N PRO A 43 13.69 -9.56 -11.26
CA PRO A 43 14.19 -8.34 -11.88
C PRO A 43 13.20 -7.16 -11.77
N GLY A 44 11.99 -7.39 -11.26
CA GLY A 44 10.92 -6.40 -11.20
C GLY A 44 10.23 -6.13 -12.55
N MET A 45 9.35 -5.15 -12.54
CA MET A 45 8.50 -4.82 -13.70
C MET A 45 9.03 -3.68 -14.57
N ASN A 46 9.96 -2.88 -14.04
CA ASN A 46 10.54 -1.73 -14.72
C ASN A 46 11.93 -1.41 -14.14
N ASP A 47 12.66 -0.54 -14.82
CA ASP A 47 14.01 -0.13 -14.42
C ASP A 47 14.01 1.10 -13.48
N ARG A 48 12.85 1.53 -12.99
CA ARG A 48 12.76 2.64 -12.04
C ARG A 48 13.33 2.21 -10.69
N ARG A 49 14.25 3.02 -10.17
CA ARG A 49 14.90 2.77 -8.88
C ARG A 49 14.40 3.79 -7.84
N ASP A 50 14.28 3.32 -6.62
CA ASP A 50 14.00 4.15 -5.44
C ASP A 50 15.30 4.27 -4.64
N PRO A 51 15.90 5.47 -4.56
CA PRO A 51 17.14 5.67 -3.82
C PRO A 51 16.96 5.48 -2.31
N THR A 52 15.76 5.69 -1.78
CA THR A 52 15.45 5.46 -0.36
C THR A 52 15.55 3.96 -0.04
N LEU A 53 14.95 3.11 -0.86
CA LEU A 53 15.05 1.66 -0.70
C LEU A 53 16.46 1.13 -0.99
N ALA A 54 17.21 1.78 -1.87
CA ALA A 54 18.60 1.37 -2.17
C ALA A 54 19.52 1.48 -0.96
N ARG A 55 19.30 2.45 -0.07
CA ARG A 55 20.08 2.62 1.18
C ARG A 55 19.91 1.45 2.14
N ASP A 56 18.80 0.73 2.08
CA ASP A 56 18.46 -0.36 2.99
C ASP A 56 19.19 -1.67 2.65
N LEU A 57 19.95 -1.73 1.55
CA LEU A 57 20.61 -2.94 1.03
C LEU A 57 21.98 -3.24 1.64
N ALA A 58 22.60 -2.30 2.33
CA ALA A 58 24.04 -2.35 2.68
C ALA A 58 24.51 -3.59 3.48
N ALA A 59 23.59 -4.30 4.15
CA ALA A 59 23.91 -5.48 4.97
C ALA A 59 23.28 -6.78 4.44
N LEU A 60 22.77 -6.79 3.20
CA LEU A 60 22.00 -7.90 2.66
C LEU A 60 22.77 -8.62 1.55
N ARG A 61 22.67 -9.96 1.55
CA ARG A 61 23.12 -10.78 0.40
C ARG A 61 21.95 -10.92 -0.58
N GLU A 62 22.12 -10.42 -1.81
CA GLU A 62 21.12 -10.48 -2.84
C GLU A 62 21.46 -11.48 -3.93
N VAL A 63 20.48 -12.28 -4.36
CA VAL A 63 20.55 -13.18 -5.52
C VAL A 63 19.47 -12.75 -6.50
N HIS A 64 19.88 -12.03 -7.54
CA HIS A 64 18.99 -11.55 -8.58
C HIS A 64 18.76 -12.61 -9.65
N VAL A 65 17.50 -12.95 -9.89
CA VAL A 65 17.08 -13.91 -10.89
C VAL A 65 16.52 -13.18 -12.11
N ARG A 66 17.17 -13.34 -13.25
CA ARG A 66 16.63 -12.85 -14.54
C ARG A 66 15.49 -13.75 -15.00
N GLU A 67 14.52 -13.17 -15.67
CA GLU A 67 13.41 -13.90 -16.28
C GLU A 67 13.30 -13.56 -17.76
N TRP A 68 12.61 -14.42 -18.52
CA TRP A 68 12.13 -14.03 -19.84
C TRP A 68 10.81 -13.24 -19.66
N ASN A 69 10.85 -11.96 -19.94
CA ASN A 69 9.68 -11.08 -19.84
C ASN A 69 9.66 -10.07 -21.00
N PRO A 70 8.97 -10.40 -22.11
CA PRO A 70 8.96 -9.55 -23.30
C PRO A 70 8.17 -8.24 -23.09
N LEU A 71 7.53 -8.07 -21.95
CA LEU A 71 6.79 -6.85 -21.60
C LEU A 71 7.63 -5.85 -20.81
N ARG A 72 8.77 -6.28 -20.27
CA ARG A 72 9.62 -5.45 -19.41
C ARG A 72 10.16 -4.23 -20.14
N ASP A 73 10.63 -4.42 -21.36
CA ASP A 73 11.34 -3.40 -22.13
C ASP A 73 10.43 -2.63 -23.12
N ARG A 74 9.14 -2.99 -23.21
CA ARG A 74 8.22 -2.42 -24.19
C ARG A 74 7.39 -1.22 -23.69
N ARG A 75 7.51 -0.83 -22.44
CA ARG A 75 6.93 0.44 -21.98
C ARG A 75 7.82 1.57 -22.46
N PRO A 76 7.27 2.59 -23.16
CA PRO A 76 8.05 3.75 -23.54
C PRO A 76 8.71 4.31 -22.27
N ARG A 77 10.02 4.51 -22.31
CA ARG A 77 10.73 5.27 -21.29
C ARG A 77 10.06 6.64 -21.24
N PRO A 78 9.56 7.12 -20.10
CA PRO A 78 9.21 8.51 -19.98
C PRO A 78 10.53 9.28 -20.09
N THR A 79 10.80 9.80 -21.28
CA THR A 79 11.79 10.82 -21.48
C THR A 79 11.23 12.08 -20.83
N THR A 80 11.88 12.57 -19.77
CA THR A 80 11.67 13.85 -19.10
C THR A 80 10.28 14.04 -18.45
N PRO A 81 10.12 14.85 -17.41
CA PRO A 81 8.81 15.28 -16.96
C PRO A 81 8.18 16.12 -18.08
N ALA A 82 7.62 15.43 -19.05
CA ALA A 82 6.81 16.05 -20.06
C ALA A 82 5.59 16.64 -19.36
N ALA A 83 5.41 17.92 -19.52
CA ALA A 83 4.18 18.63 -19.25
C ALA A 83 2.99 17.69 -19.51
N ALA A 84 2.11 17.60 -18.54
CA ALA A 84 0.96 16.70 -18.53
C ALA A 84 0.20 16.83 -19.87
N THR A 85 0.44 15.90 -20.77
CA THR A 85 -0.47 15.68 -21.89
C THR A 85 -1.75 15.18 -21.23
N GLN A 86 -2.77 16.00 -21.30
CA GLN A 86 -4.14 15.67 -20.91
C GLN A 86 -4.47 14.27 -21.43
N PRO A 87 -5.03 13.38 -20.62
CA PRO A 87 -5.51 12.12 -21.14
C PRO A 87 -6.55 12.44 -22.21
N SER A 88 -6.21 12.15 -23.44
CA SER A 88 -7.15 12.17 -24.56
C SER A 88 -8.44 11.48 -24.12
N ALA A 89 -9.56 12.13 -24.40
CA ALA A 89 -10.91 11.65 -24.12
C ALA A 89 -11.00 10.15 -24.40
N ALA A 90 -11.50 9.42 -23.40
CA ALA A 90 -11.55 7.96 -23.40
C ALA A 90 -12.10 7.41 -24.71
N ALA A 91 -11.25 6.79 -25.50
CA ALA A 91 -11.69 6.02 -26.66
C ALA A 91 -12.69 4.94 -26.20
N PRO A 92 -13.73 4.62 -26.98
CA PRO A 92 -14.79 3.72 -26.59
C PRO A 92 -14.20 2.35 -26.20
N ARG A 93 -14.38 1.98 -24.94
CA ARG A 93 -13.89 0.74 -24.36
C ARG A 93 -14.80 -0.41 -24.79
N GLY A 94 -14.32 -1.31 -25.65
CA GLY A 94 -15.01 -2.57 -25.86
C GLY A 94 -15.03 -3.13 -27.27
N GLY A 95 -13.87 -3.28 -27.92
CA GLY A 95 -13.74 -4.09 -29.13
C GLY A 95 -13.06 -5.43 -28.86
N ALA A 96 -13.34 -6.46 -29.69
CA ALA A 96 -12.68 -7.77 -29.64
C ALA A 96 -11.14 -7.65 -29.62
N LEU A 97 -10.58 -6.66 -30.31
CA LEU A 97 -9.16 -6.35 -30.34
C LEU A 97 -8.60 -5.96 -28.96
N HIS A 98 -9.37 -5.23 -28.15
CA HIS A 98 -8.96 -4.84 -26.80
C HIS A 98 -8.95 -6.06 -25.86
N ALA A 99 -9.97 -6.91 -25.94
CA ALA A 99 -10.04 -8.15 -25.20
C ALA A 99 -8.89 -9.12 -25.57
N ALA A 100 -8.55 -9.20 -26.86
CA ALA A 100 -7.43 -10.01 -27.35
C ALA A 100 -6.06 -9.48 -26.84
N ARG A 101 -5.85 -8.15 -26.85
CA ARG A 101 -4.64 -7.53 -26.28
C ARG A 101 -4.51 -7.82 -24.78
N ASP A 102 -5.59 -7.69 -24.03
CA ASP A 102 -5.60 -7.98 -22.60
C ASP A 102 -5.33 -9.47 -22.32
N ALA A 103 -5.87 -10.36 -23.12
CA ALA A 103 -5.62 -11.80 -23.01
C ALA A 103 -4.13 -12.12 -23.32
N ALA A 104 -3.58 -11.55 -24.38
CA ALA A 104 -2.17 -11.69 -24.74
C ALA A 104 -1.25 -11.14 -23.64
N TYR A 105 -1.57 -9.96 -23.10
CA TYR A 105 -0.82 -9.37 -21.98
C TYR A 105 -0.84 -10.29 -20.75
N ARG A 106 -2.00 -10.81 -20.36
CA ARG A 106 -2.11 -11.76 -19.23
C ARG A 106 -1.34 -13.04 -19.49
N TRP A 107 -1.35 -13.56 -20.72
CA TRP A 107 -0.61 -14.76 -21.10
C TRP A 107 0.90 -14.53 -21.03
N LEU A 108 1.41 -13.40 -21.55
CA LEU A 108 2.84 -13.04 -21.46
C LEU A 108 3.28 -12.89 -20.00
N ARG A 109 2.46 -12.27 -19.15
CA ARG A 109 2.71 -12.16 -17.72
C ARG A 109 2.80 -13.53 -17.03
N TRP A 110 1.92 -14.45 -17.39
CA TRP A 110 1.94 -15.81 -16.88
C TRP A 110 3.18 -16.58 -17.33
N GLN A 111 3.64 -16.40 -18.57
CA GLN A 111 4.89 -16.99 -19.07
C GLN A 111 6.12 -16.40 -18.37
N ALA A 112 6.13 -15.11 -18.09
CA ALA A 112 7.20 -14.46 -17.33
C ALA A 112 7.29 -15.03 -15.91
N ASP A 113 6.15 -15.22 -15.23
CA ASP A 113 6.10 -15.86 -13.90
C ASP A 113 6.64 -17.31 -13.92
N ARG A 114 6.29 -18.10 -14.93
CA ARG A 114 6.84 -19.45 -15.11
C ARG A 114 8.35 -19.44 -15.39
N SER A 115 8.83 -18.47 -16.17
CA SER A 115 10.26 -18.30 -16.42
C SER A 115 11.02 -17.94 -15.15
N PHE A 116 10.49 -16.98 -14.38
CA PHE A 116 11.04 -16.61 -13.09
C PHE A 116 11.13 -17.84 -12.17
N ARG A 117 10.01 -18.57 -11.99
CA ARG A 117 9.98 -19.77 -11.15
C ARG A 117 11.09 -20.78 -11.52
N ARG A 118 11.19 -21.15 -12.80
CA ARG A 118 12.20 -22.13 -13.25
C ARG A 118 13.62 -21.69 -12.92
N ARG A 119 13.93 -20.43 -13.19
CA ARG A 119 15.28 -19.89 -12.97
C ARG A 119 15.57 -19.68 -11.49
N ALA A 120 14.59 -19.27 -10.71
CA ALA A 120 14.73 -19.10 -9.27
C ALA A 120 14.91 -20.46 -8.56
N VAL A 121 14.20 -21.50 -9.00
CA VAL A 121 14.38 -22.87 -8.48
C VAL A 121 15.79 -23.38 -8.81
N ALA A 122 16.32 -23.11 -10.01
CA ALA A 122 17.70 -23.45 -10.35
C ALA A 122 18.73 -22.62 -9.53
N ALA A 123 18.41 -21.36 -9.21
CA ALA A 123 19.29 -20.52 -8.39
C ALA A 123 19.39 -21.02 -6.93
N LEU A 124 18.46 -21.83 -6.46
CA LEU A 124 18.56 -22.46 -5.14
C LEU A 124 19.79 -23.37 -5.03
N ASP A 125 20.23 -23.98 -6.12
CA ASP A 125 21.41 -24.86 -6.15
C ASP A 125 22.72 -24.10 -5.86
N GLY A 126 22.73 -22.78 -6.10
CA GLY A 126 23.87 -21.91 -5.78
C GLY A 126 23.86 -21.36 -4.34
N LEU A 127 22.85 -21.67 -3.56
CA LEU A 127 22.78 -21.27 -2.16
C LEU A 127 23.48 -22.31 -1.27
N THR A 128 24.34 -21.84 -0.39
CA THR A 128 25.16 -22.72 0.47
C THR A 128 24.58 -22.79 1.89
N GLY A 129 24.66 -23.97 2.49
CA GLY A 129 24.21 -24.25 3.86
C GLY A 129 22.70 -24.29 3.99
N THR A 130 22.21 -24.50 5.20
CA THR A 130 20.78 -24.59 5.53
C THR A 130 20.29 -23.29 6.16
N TYR A 131 19.13 -22.80 5.73
CA TYR A 131 18.43 -21.68 6.34
C TYR A 131 17.49 -22.17 7.44
N ASP A 132 17.40 -21.42 8.53
CA ASP A 132 16.43 -21.70 9.57
C ASP A 132 15.00 -21.45 9.08
N VAL A 133 14.83 -20.39 8.29
CA VAL A 133 13.52 -19.97 7.76
C VAL A 133 13.64 -19.53 6.31
N VAL A 134 12.67 -19.95 5.49
CA VAL A 134 12.35 -19.29 4.24
C VAL A 134 11.08 -18.45 4.41
N PHE A 135 11.17 -17.15 4.13
CA PHE A 135 10.06 -16.21 4.10
C PHE A 135 9.75 -15.87 2.64
N SER A 136 8.53 -16.14 2.19
CA SER A 136 8.12 -15.83 0.81
C SER A 136 6.94 -14.88 0.81
N THR A 137 6.97 -13.82 0.00
CA THR A 137 5.92 -12.80 -0.04
C THR A 137 5.28 -12.68 -1.41
N TYR A 138 3.95 -12.87 -1.45
CA TYR A 138 3.11 -12.78 -2.65
C TYR A 138 3.02 -11.32 -3.14
N ALA A 139 2.98 -10.95 -4.44
CA ALA A 139 2.86 -11.75 -5.65
C ALA A 139 4.19 -11.82 -6.41
N PRO A 140 4.35 -12.70 -7.41
CA PRO A 140 3.40 -13.64 -8.01
C PRO A 140 3.29 -15.00 -7.27
N TRP A 141 2.49 -15.94 -7.81
CA TRP A 141 2.30 -17.27 -7.21
C TRP A 141 3.61 -18.05 -7.03
N SER A 142 4.51 -17.89 -7.98
CA SER A 142 5.80 -18.61 -8.03
C SER A 142 6.65 -18.41 -6.80
N VAL A 143 6.56 -17.29 -6.08
CA VAL A 143 7.40 -17.05 -4.89
C VAL A 143 7.15 -18.11 -3.80
N HIS A 144 5.89 -18.51 -3.60
CA HIS A 144 5.57 -19.57 -2.66
C HIS A 144 5.91 -20.96 -3.18
N GLU A 145 5.81 -21.20 -4.49
CA GLU A 145 6.24 -22.46 -5.11
C GLU A 145 7.77 -22.64 -5.02
N ILE A 146 8.53 -21.56 -5.13
CA ILE A 146 10.00 -21.59 -4.94
C ILE A 146 10.34 -21.87 -3.47
N ALA A 147 9.65 -21.21 -2.53
CA ALA A 147 9.85 -21.45 -1.10
C ALA A 147 9.49 -22.88 -0.68
N ARG A 148 8.40 -23.41 -1.22
CA ARG A 148 8.04 -24.82 -1.06
C ARG A 148 9.15 -25.75 -1.51
N GLU A 149 9.73 -25.49 -2.67
CA GLU A 149 10.84 -26.29 -3.22
C GLU A 149 12.10 -26.19 -2.35
N ALA A 150 12.44 -24.97 -1.86
CA ALA A 150 13.54 -24.80 -0.92
C ALA A 150 13.35 -25.65 0.36
N LYS A 151 12.13 -25.65 0.92
CA LYS A 151 11.80 -26.49 2.09
C LYS A 151 11.90 -27.98 1.76
N ARG A 152 11.35 -28.42 0.62
CA ARG A 152 11.39 -29.84 0.20
C ARG A 152 12.79 -30.38 -0.03
N ARG A 153 13.73 -29.54 -0.49
CA ARG A 153 15.14 -29.89 -0.66
C ARG A 153 15.93 -29.87 0.63
N GLY A 154 15.31 -29.51 1.77
CA GLY A 154 15.99 -29.36 3.04
C GLY A 154 16.88 -28.11 3.14
N LEU A 155 16.77 -27.18 2.15
CA LEU A 155 17.50 -25.92 2.17
C LEU A 155 16.99 -24.98 3.25
N ALA A 156 15.72 -25.08 3.65
CA ALA A 156 15.13 -24.34 4.74
C ALA A 156 14.33 -25.26 5.68
N ARG A 157 14.47 -25.04 6.99
CA ARG A 157 13.77 -25.85 8.02
C ARG A 157 12.30 -25.48 8.15
N ARG A 158 11.97 -24.18 8.08
CA ARG A 158 10.62 -23.63 8.22
C ARG A 158 10.26 -22.76 7.05
N TRP A 159 8.97 -22.65 6.77
CA TRP A 159 8.44 -21.80 5.72
C TRP A 159 7.33 -20.91 6.24
N ILE A 160 7.53 -19.59 6.12
CA ILE A 160 6.53 -18.55 6.36
C ILE A 160 6.05 -18.02 5.01
N ALA A 161 4.76 -18.19 4.72
CA ALA A 161 4.14 -17.70 3.49
C ALA A 161 3.32 -16.44 3.77
N ASP A 162 3.73 -15.32 3.17
CA ASP A 162 3.18 -13.98 3.39
C ASP A 162 2.38 -13.48 2.18
N PHE A 163 1.22 -12.88 2.46
CA PHE A 163 0.31 -12.33 1.47
C PHE A 163 0.07 -10.84 1.70
N ARG A 164 0.69 -10.01 0.87
CA ARG A 164 0.44 -8.55 0.90
C ARG A 164 -0.77 -8.13 0.07
N ASP A 165 -1.26 -9.02 -0.80
CA ASP A 165 -2.41 -8.85 -1.68
C ASP A 165 -3.23 -10.15 -1.73
N GLU A 166 -4.50 -10.07 -2.14
CA GLU A 166 -5.31 -11.25 -2.41
C GLU A 166 -4.73 -12.07 -3.58
N VAL A 167 -4.82 -13.39 -3.46
CA VAL A 167 -4.41 -14.31 -4.52
C VAL A 167 -5.36 -14.20 -5.72
N GLY A 168 -4.93 -13.46 -6.73
CA GLY A 168 -5.68 -13.27 -7.96
C GLY A 168 -5.54 -14.42 -8.95
N THR A 169 -6.45 -14.48 -9.92
CA THR A 169 -6.37 -15.37 -11.09
C THR A 169 -6.37 -14.53 -12.37
N ALA A 170 -5.43 -14.79 -13.28
CA ALA A 170 -5.38 -14.09 -14.56
C ALA A 170 -6.44 -14.65 -15.56
N PHE A 171 -6.84 -15.92 -15.38
CA PHE A 171 -7.75 -16.63 -16.29
C PHE A 171 -8.77 -17.45 -15.50
N ALA A 172 -9.98 -17.62 -16.07
CA ALA A 172 -11.06 -18.37 -15.44
C ALA A 172 -10.67 -19.83 -15.11
N TRP A 173 -9.91 -20.50 -15.99
CA TRP A 173 -9.42 -21.86 -15.77
C TRP A 173 -8.43 -22.01 -14.59
N GLN A 174 -7.89 -20.90 -14.09
CA GLN A 174 -7.02 -20.91 -12.92
C GLN A 174 -7.79 -21.01 -11.59
N LYS A 175 -9.12 -20.88 -11.57
CA LYS A 175 -9.91 -20.96 -10.32
C LYS A 175 -9.66 -22.29 -9.56
N GLY A 176 -9.70 -23.41 -10.27
CA GLY A 176 -9.38 -24.72 -9.67
C GLY A 176 -7.92 -24.84 -9.21
N LYS A 177 -6.99 -24.20 -9.93
CA LYS A 177 -5.59 -24.13 -9.54
C LYS A 177 -5.40 -23.25 -8.29
N LYS A 178 -6.12 -22.13 -8.18
CA LYS A 178 -6.12 -21.28 -6.96
C LYS A 178 -6.51 -22.12 -5.73
N ALA A 179 -7.61 -22.85 -5.81
CA ALA A 179 -8.07 -23.70 -4.71
C ALA A 179 -7.02 -24.77 -4.30
N ARG A 180 -6.39 -25.41 -5.30
CA ARG A 180 -5.30 -26.37 -5.04
C ARG A 180 -4.09 -25.70 -4.42
N TYR A 181 -3.72 -24.53 -4.90
CA TYR A 181 -2.61 -23.75 -4.40
C TYR A 181 -2.83 -23.32 -2.94
N LEU A 182 -4.00 -22.79 -2.58
CA LEU A 182 -4.33 -22.42 -1.21
C LEU A 182 -4.35 -23.63 -0.27
N ARG A 183 -4.87 -24.79 -0.73
CA ARG A 183 -4.79 -26.03 0.05
C ARG A 183 -3.37 -26.52 0.28
N MET A 184 -2.50 -26.39 -0.74
CA MET A 184 -1.08 -26.74 -0.61
C MET A 184 -0.40 -25.85 0.44
N LEU A 185 -0.63 -24.55 0.40
CA LEU A 185 -0.09 -23.59 1.37
C LEU A 185 -0.54 -23.92 2.79
N ARG A 186 -1.83 -24.20 2.99
CA ARG A 186 -2.39 -24.57 4.30
C ARG A 186 -1.77 -25.85 4.89
N ARG A 187 -1.33 -26.76 4.03
CA ARG A 187 -0.74 -28.05 4.46
C ARG A 187 0.76 -27.99 4.68
N GLU A 188 1.48 -27.18 3.93
CA GLU A 188 2.93 -27.28 3.82
C GLU A 188 3.67 -26.05 4.38
N ALA A 189 3.04 -24.88 4.46
CA ALA A 189 3.62 -23.73 5.14
C ALA A 189 3.48 -23.90 6.66
N ASP A 190 4.53 -23.57 7.42
CA ASP A 190 4.52 -23.63 8.88
C ASP A 190 3.79 -22.43 9.48
N VAL A 191 3.85 -21.27 8.80
CA VAL A 191 3.12 -20.07 9.16
C VAL A 191 2.53 -19.45 7.90
N LEU A 192 1.25 -19.12 7.95
CA LEU A 192 0.57 -18.30 6.97
C LEU A 192 0.37 -16.91 7.55
N CYS A 193 0.70 -15.86 6.81
CA CYS A 193 0.40 -14.51 7.24
C CYS A 193 -0.07 -13.63 6.08
N ALA A 194 -0.81 -12.59 6.41
CA ALA A 194 -1.29 -11.63 5.42
C ALA A 194 -1.26 -10.20 5.96
N ALA A 195 -1.27 -9.24 5.04
CA ALA A 195 -1.24 -7.82 5.37
C ALA A 195 -2.50 -7.34 6.12
N SER A 196 -3.58 -8.09 6.08
CA SER A 196 -4.82 -7.76 6.79
C SER A 196 -5.65 -9.00 7.09
N GLN A 197 -6.53 -8.89 8.08
CA GLN A 197 -7.51 -9.91 8.41
C GLN A 197 -8.43 -10.23 7.22
N GLY A 198 -8.88 -9.20 6.48
CA GLY A 198 -9.73 -9.39 5.31
C GLY A 198 -9.07 -10.21 4.20
N PHE A 199 -7.75 -10.13 4.02
CA PHE A 199 -7.05 -11.01 3.08
C PHE A 199 -7.00 -12.46 3.57
N LEU A 200 -6.84 -12.69 4.88
CA LEU A 200 -6.93 -14.05 5.45
C LEU A 200 -8.32 -14.65 5.21
N GLU A 201 -9.38 -13.88 5.46
CA GLU A 201 -10.77 -14.29 5.21
C GLU A 201 -11.03 -14.65 3.75
N MET A 202 -10.59 -13.79 2.83
CA MET A 202 -10.77 -14.03 1.38
C MET A 202 -10.03 -15.27 0.86
N MET A 203 -9.02 -15.73 1.60
CA MET A 203 -8.24 -16.92 1.26
C MET A 203 -8.64 -18.16 2.08
N GLY A 204 -9.55 -18.02 3.05
CA GLY A 204 -9.95 -19.11 3.96
C GLY A 204 -8.88 -19.46 5.00
N PHE A 205 -8.08 -18.47 5.40
CA PHE A 205 -6.99 -18.63 6.38
C PHE A 205 -7.26 -17.91 7.70
N GLU A 206 -8.45 -17.39 7.92
CA GLU A 206 -8.82 -16.56 9.08
C GLU A 206 -8.58 -17.24 10.43
N ASN A 207 -8.69 -18.59 10.50
CA ASN A 207 -8.52 -19.38 11.70
C ASN A 207 -7.10 -19.94 11.91
N VAL A 208 -6.21 -19.81 10.91
CA VAL A 208 -4.85 -20.39 10.96
C VAL A 208 -3.77 -19.38 10.60
N GLY A 209 -4.14 -18.30 9.95
CA GLY A 209 -3.23 -17.24 9.53
C GLY A 209 -3.01 -16.19 10.61
N ARG A 210 -1.96 -15.41 10.43
CA ARG A 210 -1.58 -14.29 11.31
C ARG A 210 -1.53 -13.00 10.53
N VAL A 211 -1.90 -11.89 11.15
CA VAL A 211 -1.78 -10.58 10.50
C VAL A 211 -0.36 -10.02 10.71
N LEU A 212 0.30 -9.74 9.58
CA LEU A 212 1.52 -8.96 9.50
C LEU A 212 1.21 -7.79 8.55
N SER A 213 0.82 -6.65 9.07
CA SER A 213 0.37 -5.50 8.28
C SER A 213 1.49 -4.92 7.40
N ASN A 214 1.13 -4.08 6.44
CA ASN A 214 2.08 -3.10 5.92
C ASN A 214 2.43 -2.12 7.04
N GLY A 215 3.50 -1.35 6.86
CA GLY A 215 3.97 -0.46 7.89
C GLY A 215 4.69 0.75 7.33
N PHE A 216 5.31 1.48 8.22
CA PHE A 216 6.13 2.65 7.91
C PHE A 216 7.55 2.50 8.48
N ASP A 217 8.46 3.29 7.92
CA ASP A 217 9.83 3.42 8.40
C ASP A 217 10.15 4.91 8.59
N ARG A 218 10.34 5.33 9.83
CA ARG A 218 10.64 6.74 10.14
C ARG A 218 11.94 7.23 9.49
N GLU A 219 12.85 6.32 9.17
CA GLU A 219 14.10 6.65 8.46
C GLU A 219 13.86 7.02 6.98
N ASP A 220 12.68 6.76 6.44
CA ASP A 220 12.30 7.19 5.08
C ASP A 220 11.93 8.68 5.01
N LEU A 221 11.69 9.31 6.17
CA LEU A 221 11.44 10.73 6.21
C LEU A 221 12.74 11.49 6.05
N PRO A 222 12.82 12.47 5.14
CA PRO A 222 13.93 13.41 5.12
C PRO A 222 14.01 14.15 6.48
N PRO A 223 15.19 14.64 6.88
CA PRO A 223 15.34 15.45 8.09
C PRO A 223 14.24 16.51 8.17
N ALA A 224 13.73 16.73 9.38
CA ALA A 224 12.71 17.74 9.57
C ALA A 224 13.30 19.12 9.26
N GLU A 225 12.96 19.68 8.12
CA GLU A 225 12.99 21.12 7.98
C GLU A 225 11.96 21.72 8.95
N ALA A 226 12.19 22.96 9.39
CA ALA A 226 11.26 23.63 10.29
C ALA A 226 9.83 23.49 9.75
N ALA A 227 8.91 23.07 10.62
CA ALA A 227 7.50 22.92 10.21
C ALA A 227 7.07 24.21 9.52
N PRO A 228 6.48 24.12 8.31
CA PRO A 228 6.04 25.31 7.59
C PRO A 228 5.11 26.11 8.50
N ALA A 229 5.33 27.43 8.56
CA ALA A 229 4.49 28.32 9.35
C ALA A 229 3.01 28.14 8.94
N ARG A 230 2.10 28.15 9.92
CA ARG A 230 0.66 28.07 9.63
C ARG A 230 0.27 29.20 8.69
N THR A 231 -0.27 28.86 7.55
CA THR A 231 -0.61 29.81 6.47
C THR A 231 -1.89 30.62 6.73
N GLY A 232 -2.51 30.47 7.93
CA GLY A 232 -3.83 31.05 8.22
C GLY A 232 -4.98 30.33 7.51
N ARG A 233 -4.70 29.20 6.82
CA ARG A 233 -5.69 28.35 6.15
C ARG A 233 -5.61 26.92 6.67
N LEU A 234 -6.76 26.31 6.92
CA LEU A 234 -6.88 24.88 7.24
C LEU A 234 -6.57 24.09 5.97
N ARG A 235 -5.42 23.43 5.95
CA ARG A 235 -4.90 22.69 4.80
C ARG A 235 -5.33 21.23 4.86
N VAL A 236 -6.23 20.84 3.99
CA VAL A 236 -6.65 19.44 3.79
C VAL A 236 -5.88 18.88 2.59
N VAL A 237 -4.97 17.94 2.81
CA VAL A 237 -4.02 17.47 1.80
C VAL A 237 -4.34 16.05 1.35
N TYR A 238 -4.49 15.85 0.04
CA TYR A 238 -4.60 14.53 -0.58
C TYR A 238 -3.46 14.34 -1.58
N CYS A 239 -2.60 13.36 -1.35
CA CYS A 239 -1.52 12.99 -2.27
C CYS A 239 -1.80 11.61 -2.89
N GLY A 240 -1.94 11.52 -4.21
CA GLY A 240 -2.04 10.25 -4.94
C GLY A 240 -3.17 10.15 -5.94
N MET A 241 -3.42 8.93 -6.42
CA MET A 241 -4.43 8.64 -7.44
C MET A 241 -5.84 8.62 -6.86
N LEU A 242 -6.80 9.14 -7.62
CA LEU A 242 -8.23 9.09 -7.33
C LEU A 242 -8.96 8.02 -8.14
N SER A 243 -8.55 7.78 -9.37
CA SER A 243 -9.14 6.73 -10.19
C SER A 243 -8.64 5.35 -9.77
N MET A 244 -9.51 4.37 -9.86
CA MET A 244 -9.17 3.00 -9.50
C MET A 244 -8.69 2.18 -10.69
N GLY A 245 -8.94 2.63 -11.93
CA GLY A 245 -8.53 1.95 -13.15
C GLY A 245 -9.08 0.52 -13.33
N ARG A 246 -9.97 0.07 -12.43
CA ARG A 246 -10.55 -1.28 -12.42
C ARG A 246 -12.03 -1.22 -12.76
N LYS A 247 -12.50 -2.13 -13.63
CA LYS A 247 -13.92 -2.29 -13.92
C LYS A 247 -14.67 -2.71 -12.64
N GLY A 248 -15.76 -2.00 -12.34
CA GLY A 248 -16.66 -2.34 -11.23
C GLY A 248 -16.26 -1.76 -9.87
N VAL A 249 -15.12 -1.07 -9.80
CA VAL A 249 -14.74 -0.26 -8.63
C VAL A 249 -14.78 1.19 -9.10
N GLY A 250 -15.63 2.01 -8.47
CA GLY A 250 -15.73 3.43 -8.77
C GLY A 250 -14.45 4.19 -8.46
N ASP A 251 -14.42 5.45 -8.84
CA ASP A 251 -13.36 6.37 -8.41
C ASP A 251 -13.41 6.56 -6.89
N ARG A 252 -12.28 6.88 -6.28
CA ARG A 252 -12.22 7.26 -4.86
C ARG A 252 -13.05 8.52 -4.65
N ASP A 253 -14.01 8.46 -3.74
CA ASP A 253 -14.93 9.54 -3.45
C ASP A 253 -14.45 10.35 -2.25
N LEU A 254 -14.17 11.64 -2.47
CA LEU A 254 -13.79 12.61 -1.45
C LEU A 254 -14.96 13.54 -1.07
N THR A 255 -16.10 13.40 -1.74
CA THR A 255 -17.23 14.30 -1.54
C THR A 255 -17.77 14.34 -0.10
N PRO A 256 -17.72 13.27 0.73
CA PRO A 256 -18.09 13.39 2.14
C PRO A 256 -17.29 14.47 2.87
N MET A 257 -15.96 14.51 2.68
CA MET A 257 -15.10 15.53 3.29
C MET A 257 -15.44 16.94 2.77
N PHE A 258 -15.67 17.08 1.46
CA PHE A 258 -16.00 18.39 0.88
C PHE A 258 -17.35 18.90 1.38
N ARG A 259 -18.35 18.02 1.53
CA ARG A 259 -19.65 18.38 2.13
C ARG A 259 -19.50 18.82 3.58
N ALA A 260 -18.70 18.13 4.39
CA ALA A 260 -18.44 18.51 5.77
C ALA A 260 -17.79 19.89 5.89
N LEU A 261 -16.77 20.17 5.07
CA LEU A 261 -16.14 21.51 5.01
C LEU A 261 -17.13 22.59 4.54
N GLY A 262 -17.95 22.30 3.53
CA GLY A 262 -19.01 23.19 3.05
C GLY A 262 -20.02 23.50 4.13
N ALA A 263 -20.39 22.54 4.96
CA ALA A 263 -21.27 22.73 6.11
C ALA A 263 -20.64 23.65 7.17
N LEU A 264 -19.35 23.48 7.49
CA LEU A 264 -18.63 24.39 8.40
C LEU A 264 -18.60 25.83 7.90
N ILE A 265 -18.38 26.03 6.60
CA ILE A 265 -18.41 27.36 5.97
C ILE A 265 -19.83 27.96 6.06
N LYS A 266 -20.85 27.18 5.73
CA LYS A 266 -22.24 27.63 5.78
C LYS A 266 -22.70 28.02 7.20
N ARG A 267 -22.18 27.32 8.23
CA ARG A 267 -22.47 27.65 9.65
C ARG A 267 -21.57 28.79 10.18
N GLY A 268 -20.70 29.39 9.38
CA GLY A 268 -19.77 30.45 9.80
C GLY A 268 -18.66 29.98 10.76
N GLN A 269 -18.49 28.66 10.88
CA GLN A 269 -17.45 28.07 11.73
C GLN A 269 -16.07 28.20 11.07
N LEU A 270 -16.00 28.28 9.75
CA LEU A 270 -14.80 28.64 8.97
C LEU A 270 -15.19 29.68 7.91
N ALA A 271 -14.34 30.65 7.68
CA ALA A 271 -14.47 31.47 6.48
C ALA A 271 -13.97 30.68 5.26
N ARG A 272 -14.57 30.89 4.09
CA ARG A 272 -14.15 30.21 2.86
C ARG A 272 -12.66 30.42 2.56
N SER A 273 -12.16 31.63 2.79
CA SER A 273 -10.75 31.99 2.64
C SER A 273 -9.81 31.25 3.60
N GLN A 274 -10.36 30.64 4.67
CA GLN A 274 -9.59 29.86 5.65
C GLN A 274 -9.45 28.37 5.29
N VAL A 275 -9.93 27.93 4.11
CA VAL A 275 -9.84 26.52 3.70
C VAL A 275 -8.96 26.39 2.46
N ALA A 276 -8.12 25.36 2.41
CA ALA A 276 -7.35 24.96 1.24
C ALA A 276 -7.48 23.43 1.04
N LEU A 277 -7.88 23.04 -0.18
CA LEU A 277 -7.91 21.63 -0.62
C LEU A 277 -6.66 21.38 -1.47
N VAL A 278 -5.61 20.86 -0.87
CA VAL A 278 -4.33 20.65 -1.54
C VAL A 278 -4.31 19.27 -2.19
N TYR A 279 -4.11 19.22 -3.48
CA TYR A 279 -4.03 17.99 -4.25
C TYR A 279 -2.67 17.84 -4.93
N ALA A 280 -2.08 16.64 -4.78
CA ALA A 280 -0.91 16.22 -5.54
C ALA A 280 -1.16 14.84 -6.14
N GLY A 281 -1.35 14.78 -7.47
CA GLY A 281 -1.67 13.55 -8.18
C GLY A 281 -1.88 13.77 -9.67
N GLY A 282 -2.08 12.68 -10.41
CA GLY A 282 -2.21 12.71 -11.87
C GLY A 282 -3.64 12.92 -12.39
N GLU A 283 -4.62 13.19 -11.53
CA GLU A 283 -6.05 13.18 -11.91
C GLU A 283 -6.76 14.48 -11.49
N SER A 284 -6.11 15.60 -11.78
CA SER A 284 -6.58 16.97 -11.47
C SER A 284 -8.03 17.22 -11.89
N ALA A 285 -8.43 16.75 -13.06
CA ALA A 285 -9.81 16.89 -13.54
C ALA A 285 -10.84 16.12 -12.69
N LEU A 286 -10.45 14.99 -12.10
CA LEU A 286 -11.33 14.22 -11.21
C LEU A 286 -11.45 14.91 -9.86
N MET A 287 -10.34 15.38 -9.29
CA MET A 287 -10.33 16.20 -8.08
C MET A 287 -11.22 17.43 -8.23
N GLN A 288 -11.01 18.17 -9.30
CA GLN A 288 -11.77 19.39 -9.58
C GLN A 288 -13.28 19.12 -9.73
N ARG A 289 -13.67 18.02 -10.43
CA ARG A 289 -15.08 17.65 -10.58
C ARG A 289 -15.73 17.34 -9.22
N GLN A 290 -15.07 16.57 -8.37
CA GLN A 290 -15.62 16.21 -7.06
C GLN A 290 -15.75 17.44 -6.16
N ALA A 291 -14.73 18.31 -6.13
CA ALA A 291 -14.78 19.54 -5.34
C ALA A 291 -15.86 20.52 -5.88
N ALA A 292 -15.94 20.72 -7.19
CA ALA A 292 -16.92 21.58 -7.82
C ALA A 292 -18.37 21.10 -7.57
N ALA A 293 -18.61 19.79 -7.58
CA ALA A 293 -19.92 19.21 -7.26
C ALA A 293 -20.39 19.55 -5.82
N CYS A 294 -19.46 19.90 -4.93
CA CYS A 294 -19.73 20.36 -3.56
C CYS A 294 -19.56 21.87 -3.39
N GLY A 295 -19.43 22.64 -4.49
CA GLY A 295 -19.22 24.07 -4.43
C GLY A 295 -17.86 24.50 -3.90
N MET A 296 -16.84 23.61 -3.95
CA MET A 296 -15.52 23.81 -3.35
C MET A 296 -14.38 23.91 -4.41
N GLY A 297 -14.72 23.98 -5.70
CA GLY A 297 -13.73 23.88 -6.79
C GLY A 297 -12.66 24.99 -6.78
N ASP A 298 -13.02 26.20 -6.36
CA ASP A 298 -12.11 27.35 -6.24
C ASP A 298 -11.14 27.26 -5.04
N LEU A 299 -11.35 26.30 -4.13
CA LEU A 299 -10.48 26.05 -2.98
C LEU A 299 -9.39 25.01 -3.29
N VAL A 300 -9.41 24.39 -4.47
CA VAL A 300 -8.45 23.38 -4.87
C VAL A 300 -7.12 24.03 -5.27
N GLU A 301 -6.07 23.68 -4.55
CA GLU A 301 -4.68 23.95 -4.89
C GLU A 301 -4.09 22.68 -5.53
N ASP A 302 -4.01 22.68 -6.86
CA ASP A 302 -3.56 21.52 -7.63
C ASP A 302 -2.07 21.64 -7.97
N HIS A 303 -1.26 20.72 -7.44
CA HIS A 303 0.16 20.61 -7.68
C HIS A 303 0.51 19.63 -8.82
N GLY A 304 -0.47 18.90 -9.35
CA GLY A 304 -0.21 17.86 -10.35
C GLY A 304 0.64 16.72 -9.81
N LEU A 305 1.41 16.09 -10.70
CA LEU A 305 2.37 15.05 -10.31
C LEU A 305 3.64 15.70 -9.74
N VAL A 306 3.91 15.41 -8.49
CA VAL A 306 5.08 15.91 -7.74
C VAL A 306 6.08 14.80 -7.46
N SER A 307 7.31 15.16 -7.09
CA SER A 307 8.32 14.24 -6.56
C SER A 307 7.89 13.65 -5.20
N ARG A 308 8.57 12.58 -4.76
CA ARG A 308 8.32 12.02 -3.42
C ARG A 308 8.62 13.04 -2.32
N GLU A 309 9.72 13.80 -2.47
CA GLU A 309 10.13 14.83 -1.50
C GLU A 309 9.08 15.92 -1.38
N GLU A 310 8.60 16.45 -2.50
CA GLU A 310 7.51 17.43 -2.54
C GLU A 310 6.21 16.88 -1.94
N SER A 311 5.87 15.61 -2.25
CA SER A 311 4.70 14.95 -1.66
C SER A 311 4.81 14.88 -0.12
N ILE A 312 5.98 14.53 0.42
CA ILE A 312 6.24 14.50 1.85
C ILE A 312 6.16 15.92 2.45
N ALA A 313 6.69 16.92 1.77
CA ALA A 313 6.62 18.31 2.21
C ALA A 313 5.16 18.80 2.29
N LEU A 314 4.34 18.50 1.28
CA LEU A 314 2.89 18.81 1.30
C LEU A 314 2.18 18.11 2.46
N GLN A 315 2.47 16.83 2.69
CA GLN A 315 1.90 16.05 3.80
C GLN A 315 2.32 16.62 5.17
N ARG A 316 3.58 16.99 5.35
CA ARG A 316 4.06 17.66 6.58
C ARG A 316 3.37 19.01 6.83
N GLY A 317 3.10 19.75 5.77
CA GLY A 317 2.39 21.03 5.80
C GLY A 317 0.88 20.91 5.95
N ALA A 318 0.32 19.70 6.06
CA ALA A 318 -1.11 19.48 6.24
C ALA A 318 -1.54 19.79 7.67
N ASP A 319 -2.77 20.27 7.81
CA ASP A 319 -3.53 20.24 9.07
C ASP A 319 -4.33 18.94 9.15
N VAL A 320 -4.85 18.46 8.02
CA VAL A 320 -5.57 17.20 7.88
C VAL A 320 -5.05 16.44 6.67
N LEU A 321 -4.74 15.17 6.84
CA LEU A 321 -4.40 14.26 5.75
C LEU A 321 -5.65 13.53 5.28
N LEU A 322 -6.04 13.76 4.05
CA LEU A 322 -7.21 13.14 3.46
C LEU A 322 -6.80 11.92 2.64
N MET A 323 -7.48 10.81 2.85
CA MET A 323 -7.33 9.61 2.02
C MET A 323 -8.69 9.05 1.60
N ALA A 324 -8.70 8.25 0.56
CA ALA A 324 -9.86 7.48 0.17
C ALA A 324 -9.48 6.06 -0.20
N SER A 325 -10.35 5.11 0.13
CA SER A 325 -10.18 3.70 -0.15
C SER A 325 -11.55 3.05 -0.37
N TRP A 326 -11.61 1.72 -0.42
CA TRP A 326 -12.86 1.00 -0.61
C TRP A 326 -12.89 -0.27 0.24
N HIS A 327 -14.11 -0.66 0.64
CA HIS A 327 -14.39 -1.90 1.35
C HIS A 327 -15.65 -2.53 0.79
N MET A 328 -15.50 -3.64 0.06
CA MET A 328 -16.59 -4.29 -0.66
C MET A 328 -16.54 -5.81 -0.45
N ALA A 329 -17.69 -6.47 -0.57
CA ALA A 329 -17.79 -7.93 -0.48
C ALA A 329 -16.82 -8.66 -1.40
N ALA A 330 -16.59 -8.11 -2.60
CA ALA A 330 -15.67 -8.66 -3.61
C ALA A 330 -14.19 -8.32 -3.35
N GLN A 331 -13.88 -7.34 -2.53
CA GLN A 331 -12.52 -6.89 -2.21
C GLN A 331 -12.43 -6.36 -0.78
N ARG A 332 -12.10 -7.25 0.15
CA ARG A 332 -11.95 -6.93 1.57
C ARG A 332 -10.48 -6.72 1.92
N GLY A 333 -10.24 -6.06 3.05
CA GLY A 333 -8.93 -6.05 3.70
C GLY A 333 -7.89 -5.14 3.07
N ILE A 334 -8.27 -4.20 2.22
CA ILE A 334 -7.35 -3.25 1.60
C ILE A 334 -6.83 -2.25 2.65
N LEU A 335 -5.58 -2.43 3.05
CA LEU A 335 -4.80 -1.48 3.85
C LEU A 335 -3.74 -0.86 2.93
N THR A 336 -3.99 0.35 2.46
CA THR A 336 -3.09 1.02 1.52
C THR A 336 -1.81 1.50 2.23
N GLY A 337 -0.68 1.49 1.52
CA GLY A 337 0.58 2.03 2.05
C GLY A 337 0.48 3.51 2.48
N LYS A 338 -0.45 4.26 1.90
CA LYS A 338 -0.72 5.66 2.24
C LYS A 338 -1.16 5.85 3.70
N LEU A 339 -1.97 4.93 4.24
CA LEU A 339 -2.36 4.97 5.65
C LEU A 339 -1.13 5.02 6.57
N PHE A 340 -0.19 4.13 6.32
CA PHE A 340 1.03 4.01 7.12
C PHE A 340 2.00 5.19 6.87
N GLU A 341 2.09 5.68 5.63
CA GLU A 341 2.86 6.89 5.32
C GLU A 341 2.30 8.11 6.06
N TYR A 342 0.97 8.24 6.11
CA TYR A 342 0.31 9.34 6.82
C TYR A 342 0.48 9.27 8.33
N MET A 343 0.58 8.06 8.91
CA MET A 343 0.90 7.90 10.34
C MET A 343 2.24 8.53 10.72
N MET A 344 3.24 8.46 9.83
CA MET A 344 4.54 9.10 10.07
C MET A 344 4.47 10.63 10.17
N MET A 345 3.46 11.24 9.57
CA MET A 345 3.30 12.71 9.57
C MET A 345 2.72 13.24 10.88
N GLU A 346 2.18 12.36 11.72
CA GLU A 346 1.54 12.72 13.00
C GLU A 346 0.48 13.81 12.88
N LYS A 347 -0.34 13.71 11.83
CA LYS A 347 -1.46 14.60 11.53
C LYS A 347 -2.78 13.82 11.58
N PRO A 348 -3.91 14.49 11.88
CA PRO A 348 -5.23 13.86 11.76
C PRO A 348 -5.44 13.28 10.36
N ILE A 349 -5.88 12.02 10.30
CA ILE A 349 -6.19 11.32 9.05
C ILE A 349 -7.71 11.21 8.92
N VAL A 350 -8.27 11.72 7.84
CA VAL A 350 -9.66 11.46 7.46
C VAL A 350 -9.69 10.54 6.26
N CYS A 351 -10.35 9.38 6.40
CA CYS A 351 -10.52 8.42 5.33
C CYS A 351 -11.96 8.38 4.84
N CYS A 352 -12.19 8.67 3.56
CA CYS A 352 -13.47 8.42 2.89
C CYS A 352 -13.46 7.00 2.31
N MET A 353 -14.26 6.10 2.85
CA MET A 353 -14.33 4.70 2.48
C MET A 353 -15.56 4.43 1.62
N SER A 354 -15.37 4.15 0.35
CA SER A 354 -16.44 3.73 -0.56
C SER A 354 -16.72 2.24 -0.41
N GLY A 355 -17.93 1.82 -0.77
CA GLY A 355 -18.30 0.41 -0.85
C GLY A 355 -19.52 0.03 -0.02
N ASP A 356 -19.81 -1.28 -0.05
CA ASP A 356 -21.05 -1.87 0.46
C ASP A 356 -20.90 -2.59 1.80
N LEU A 357 -19.68 -2.62 2.36
CA LEU A 357 -19.43 -3.25 3.65
C LEU A 357 -18.93 -2.25 4.70
N PRO A 358 -19.50 -2.24 5.92
CA PRO A 358 -18.98 -1.51 7.07
C PRO A 358 -17.83 -2.30 7.74
N GLY A 359 -17.14 -1.66 8.68
CA GLY A 359 -16.11 -2.30 9.52
C GLY A 359 -14.80 -2.57 8.78
N SER A 360 -14.37 -1.64 7.93
CA SER A 360 -13.10 -1.77 7.21
C SER A 360 -11.88 -1.86 8.13
N GLY A 361 -10.83 -2.51 7.65
CA GLY A 361 -9.55 -2.54 8.38
C GLY A 361 -8.96 -1.16 8.60
N VAL A 362 -9.19 -0.19 7.71
CA VAL A 362 -8.75 1.20 7.88
C VAL A 362 -9.44 1.86 9.06
N LYS A 363 -10.77 1.67 9.19
CA LYS A 363 -11.56 2.21 10.32
C LYS A 363 -10.97 1.71 11.64
N ARG A 364 -10.78 0.40 11.75
CA ARG A 364 -10.21 -0.24 12.94
C ARG A 364 -8.82 0.33 13.27
N VAL A 365 -7.93 0.43 12.30
CA VAL A 365 -6.57 0.96 12.52
C VAL A 365 -6.61 2.42 12.99
N LEU A 366 -7.47 3.26 12.43
CA LEU A 366 -7.58 4.66 12.85
C LEU A 366 -8.18 4.79 14.26
N GLU A 367 -9.15 3.94 14.62
CA GLU A 367 -9.72 3.87 15.97
C GLU A 367 -8.69 3.37 16.99
N GLU A 368 -7.99 2.27 16.73
CA GLU A 368 -6.95 1.71 17.60
C GLU A 368 -5.80 2.68 17.86
N THR A 369 -5.37 3.39 16.83
CA THR A 369 -4.23 4.32 16.91
C THR A 369 -4.61 5.73 17.35
N GLY A 370 -5.89 6.06 17.36
CA GLY A 370 -6.37 7.44 17.62
C GLY A 370 -5.90 8.44 16.57
N MET A 371 -5.48 7.98 15.37
CA MET A 371 -4.89 8.86 14.34
C MET A 371 -5.92 9.61 13.50
N GLY A 372 -7.23 9.38 13.70
CA GLY A 372 -8.24 10.09 12.94
C GLY A 372 -9.54 9.33 12.77
N LEU A 373 -10.26 9.60 11.69
CA LEU A 373 -11.60 9.10 11.43
C LEU A 373 -11.70 8.43 10.06
N CYS A 374 -12.35 7.27 10.01
CA CYS A 374 -12.79 6.65 8.75
C CYS A 374 -14.30 6.76 8.61
N VAL A 375 -14.74 7.33 7.50
CA VAL A 375 -16.16 7.50 7.15
C VAL A 375 -16.50 6.48 6.09
N GLU A 376 -17.38 5.54 6.42
CA GLU A 376 -17.77 4.45 5.54
C GLU A 376 -19.11 4.72 4.88
N GLN A 377 -19.15 4.68 3.56
CA GLN A 377 -20.38 4.83 2.77
C GLN A 377 -21.46 3.83 3.23
N ALA A 378 -21.06 2.62 3.58
CA ALA A 378 -21.96 1.57 4.04
C ALA A 378 -22.61 1.87 5.40
N ALA A 379 -22.01 2.73 6.23
CA ALA A 379 -22.55 3.15 7.52
C ALA A 379 -23.53 4.34 7.41
N GLY A 380 -23.58 5.00 6.26
CA GLY A 380 -24.54 6.06 5.93
C GLY A 380 -24.51 7.24 6.90
N ALA A 381 -25.70 7.68 7.34
CA ALA A 381 -25.87 8.89 8.13
C ALA A 381 -25.11 8.90 9.46
N ALA A 382 -24.83 7.74 10.05
CA ALA A 382 -24.08 7.66 11.31
C ALA A 382 -22.65 8.16 11.13
N ASP A 383 -21.95 7.68 10.10
CA ASP A 383 -20.57 8.08 9.81
C ASP A 383 -20.51 9.53 9.25
N GLU A 384 -21.52 9.97 8.51
CA GLU A 384 -21.61 11.37 8.07
C GLU A 384 -21.76 12.33 9.26
N SER A 385 -22.57 11.98 10.26
CA SER A 385 -22.72 12.75 11.50
C SER A 385 -21.43 12.76 12.33
N ALA A 386 -20.75 11.62 12.41
CA ALA A 386 -19.45 11.51 13.07
C ALA A 386 -18.39 12.39 12.38
N LEU A 387 -18.38 12.45 11.05
CA LEU A 387 -17.50 13.33 10.29
C LEU A 387 -17.79 14.81 10.58
N ASP A 388 -19.06 15.21 10.58
CA ASP A 388 -19.43 16.59 10.86
C ASP A 388 -18.99 17.02 12.27
N ALA A 389 -19.22 16.18 13.27
CA ALA A 389 -18.77 16.42 14.64
C ALA A 389 -17.24 16.51 14.75
N TYR A 390 -16.53 15.55 14.14
CA TYR A 390 -15.08 15.50 14.13
C TYR A 390 -14.47 16.75 13.46
N MET A 391 -14.98 17.14 12.31
CA MET A 391 -14.48 18.31 11.59
C MET A 391 -14.86 19.63 12.29
N THR A 392 -15.96 19.66 13.02
CA THR A 392 -16.36 20.82 13.86
C THR A 392 -15.36 21.03 15.00
N ASP A 393 -15.03 19.97 15.75
CA ASP A 393 -14.02 20.03 16.81
C ASP A 393 -12.63 20.40 16.25
N LEU A 394 -12.25 19.81 15.13
CA LEU A 394 -10.97 20.07 14.49
C LEU A 394 -10.85 21.53 14.02
N ALA A 395 -11.90 22.10 13.41
CA ALA A 395 -11.96 23.50 13.02
C ALA A 395 -11.88 24.44 14.23
N TYR A 396 -12.56 24.09 15.32
CA TYR A 396 -12.47 24.85 16.59
C TYR A 396 -11.03 24.85 17.13
N ARG A 397 -10.39 23.67 17.25
CA ARG A 397 -9.00 23.53 17.71
C ARG A 397 -8.03 24.29 16.83
N TRP A 398 -8.21 24.19 15.50
CA TRP A 398 -7.37 24.90 14.53
C TRP A 398 -7.42 26.41 14.74
N LYS A 399 -8.61 26.99 14.96
CA LYS A 399 -8.79 28.42 15.25
C LYS A 399 -8.14 28.83 16.57
N GLN A 400 -8.18 27.95 17.57
CA GLN A 400 -7.58 28.20 18.88
C GLN A 400 -6.07 27.93 18.94
N GLY A 401 -5.45 27.51 17.84
CA GLY A 401 -4.04 27.14 17.80
C GLY A 401 -3.68 25.88 18.61
N LYS A 402 -4.70 25.08 19.00
CA LYS A 402 -4.52 23.85 19.78
C LYS A 402 -3.99 22.71 18.90
N PRO A 403 -3.42 21.65 19.50
CA PRO A 403 -3.10 20.41 18.81
C PRO A 403 -4.34 19.83 18.11
N LEU A 404 -4.19 19.40 16.87
CA LEU A 404 -5.30 18.82 16.09
C LEU A 404 -5.45 17.31 16.31
N LEU A 405 -4.42 16.66 16.84
CA LEU A 405 -4.39 15.24 17.13
C LEU A 405 -4.09 15.04 18.63
N GLU A 406 -5.15 14.89 19.45
CA GLU A 406 -5.02 14.65 20.89
C GLU A 406 -5.14 13.18 21.27
N SER A 407 -5.95 12.42 20.54
CA SER A 407 -6.29 11.04 20.86
C SER A 407 -5.27 10.01 20.39
N LYS A 408 -4.09 10.43 19.93
CA LYS A 408 -3.03 9.55 19.46
C LYS A 408 -2.62 8.57 20.56
N HIS A 409 -2.58 7.30 20.21
CA HIS A 409 -2.03 6.23 21.03
C HIS A 409 -0.63 5.85 20.49
N PRO A 410 0.46 6.45 21.00
CA PRO A 410 1.80 6.30 20.41
C PRO A 410 2.25 4.85 20.34
N ASP A 411 2.00 4.07 21.37
CA ASP A 411 2.41 2.66 21.44
C ASP A 411 1.71 1.83 20.37
N GLU A 412 0.43 2.08 20.11
CA GLU A 412 -0.33 1.42 19.06
C GLU A 412 0.14 1.83 17.67
N VAL A 413 0.48 3.11 17.46
CA VAL A 413 1.08 3.59 16.21
C VAL A 413 2.39 2.89 15.92
N GLU A 414 3.27 2.74 16.92
CA GLU A 414 4.58 2.08 16.75
C GLU A 414 4.45 0.59 16.44
N THR A 415 3.34 -0.07 16.73
CA THR A 415 3.11 -1.47 16.31
C THR A 415 3.11 -1.64 14.79
N TYR A 416 2.87 -0.56 14.04
CA TYR A 416 2.90 -0.50 12.58
C TYR A 416 4.25 -0.04 12.02
N ALA A 417 5.24 0.30 12.85
CA ALA A 417 6.58 0.57 12.38
C ALA A 417 7.30 -0.73 11.96
N TYR A 418 8.10 -0.68 10.90
CA TYR A 418 8.81 -1.87 10.41
C TYR A 418 9.73 -2.54 11.44
N PRO A 419 10.38 -1.84 12.39
CA PRO A 419 11.07 -2.49 13.51
C PRO A 419 10.17 -3.45 14.31
N ALA A 420 8.97 -3.00 14.68
CA ALA A 420 8.00 -3.82 15.42
C ALA A 420 7.45 -4.98 14.57
N LEU A 421 7.18 -4.73 13.29
CA LEU A 421 6.74 -5.79 12.37
C LEU A 421 7.82 -6.86 12.14
N ALA A 422 9.08 -6.47 12.04
CA ALA A 422 10.20 -7.39 11.93
C ALA A 422 10.39 -8.21 13.22
N ALA A 423 10.24 -7.59 14.40
CA ALA A 423 10.29 -8.28 15.69
C ALA A 423 9.15 -9.30 15.82
N ARG A 424 7.92 -8.93 15.39
CA ARG A 424 6.76 -9.85 15.34
C ARG A 424 7.04 -11.02 14.42
N LEU A 425 7.59 -10.78 13.23
CA LEU A 425 7.96 -11.83 12.28
C LEU A 425 9.05 -12.74 12.86
N ALA A 426 10.10 -12.19 13.50
CA ALA A 426 11.16 -12.93 14.15
C ALA A 426 10.61 -13.88 15.25
N GLY A 427 9.65 -13.40 16.05
CA GLY A 427 8.97 -14.23 17.06
C GLY A 427 8.19 -15.42 16.50
N TRP A 428 7.79 -15.38 15.22
CA TRP A 428 7.16 -16.53 14.54
C TRP A 428 8.19 -17.53 14.00
N MET A 429 9.43 -17.14 13.88
CA MET A 429 10.53 -18.01 13.44
C MET A 429 11.01 -18.94 14.55
N GLU A 430 10.66 -18.66 15.81
CA GLU A 430 11.13 -19.43 16.98
C GLU A 430 10.19 -20.56 17.39
N ARG A 431 8.93 -20.48 17.02
CA ARG A 431 7.86 -21.43 17.35
C ARG A 431 7.68 -22.41 16.18
#